data_5810cc9c9795930318c7cb33835fd7ca
#
_entry.id   5810cc9c9795930318c7cb33835fd7ca
#
_cell.length_a   1.000
_cell.length_b   1.000
_cell.length_c   1.000
_cell.angle_alpha   90.00
_cell.angle_beta   90.00
_cell.angle_gamma   90.00
#
_symmetry.space_group_name_H-M   'P 1'
#
loop_
_entity.id
_entity.type
_entity.pdbx_description
1 polymer ?
#
loop_
_entity_poly.entity_id
_entity_poly.type
_entity_poly.pdbx_seq_one_letter_code
_entity_poly.pdbx_strand_id
1 'polypeptide(L)'
;MLPRVRRLVGQIVELAAQLDELTDRVRIAQYRMGRPAASTSDRERFEESTAALRGAEDDLVAALAGVEELGVQLKDPRTGLVDFLSYRNGELVELCWQLGEDRVAHWHRIGEGFPGRKPL
;
A
#
# COMPACT_ATOMS: atom_id res chain seq x y z
N MET A 1 -10.33 11.36 -11.87
CA MET A 1 -9.25 11.13 -10.91
C MET A 1 -9.49 9.92 -9.99
N LEU A 2 -10.69 9.78 -9.42
CA LEU A 2 -10.99 8.66 -8.52
C LEU A 2 -10.74 7.26 -9.14
N PRO A 3 -11.10 6.97 -10.42
CA PRO A 3 -10.81 5.65 -10.99
C PRO A 3 -9.31 5.29 -10.99
N ARG A 4 -8.44 6.27 -11.24
CA ARG A 4 -6.98 6.06 -11.19
C ARG A 4 -6.49 5.84 -9.77
N VAL A 5 -6.99 6.63 -8.83
CA VAL A 5 -6.68 6.48 -7.41
C VAL A 5 -7.11 5.11 -6.92
N ARG A 6 -8.34 4.71 -7.23
CA ARG A 6 -8.88 3.40 -6.85
C ARG A 6 -8.00 2.25 -7.35
N ARG A 7 -7.56 2.32 -8.60
CA ARG A 7 -6.71 1.29 -9.21
C ARG A 7 -5.35 1.22 -8.53
N LEU A 8 -4.68 2.37 -8.35
CA LEU A 8 -3.36 2.43 -7.73
C LEU A 8 -3.41 2.01 -6.26
N VAL A 9 -4.39 2.51 -5.52
CA VAL A 9 -4.56 2.17 -4.10
C VAL A 9 -4.92 0.69 -3.94
N GLY A 10 -5.75 0.14 -4.84
CA GLY A 10 -6.03 -1.29 -4.88
C GLY A 10 -4.78 -2.14 -5.06
N GLN A 11 -3.89 -1.74 -5.98
CA GLN A 11 -2.59 -2.41 -6.17
C GLN A 11 -1.72 -2.32 -4.92
N ILE A 12 -1.68 -1.16 -4.27
CA ILE A 12 -0.89 -0.95 -3.05
C ILE A 12 -1.37 -1.86 -1.93
N VAL A 13 -2.69 -1.94 -1.72
CA VAL A 13 -3.26 -2.82 -0.69
C VAL A 13 -2.91 -4.28 -0.93
N GLU A 14 -3.03 -4.75 -2.18
CA GLU A 14 -2.64 -6.11 -2.54
C GLU A 14 -1.15 -6.36 -2.35
N LEU A 15 -0.31 -5.43 -2.80
CA LEU A 15 1.15 -5.54 -2.67
C LEU A 15 1.59 -5.52 -1.20
N ALA A 16 0.98 -4.69 -0.37
CA ALA A 16 1.28 -4.65 1.07
C ALA A 16 1.00 -6.00 1.73
N ALA A 17 -0.13 -6.63 1.38
CA ALA A 17 -0.46 -7.97 1.88
C ALA A 17 0.51 -9.03 1.36
N GLN A 18 0.88 -8.97 0.08
CA GLN A 18 1.84 -9.89 -0.52
C GLN A 18 3.23 -9.76 0.09
N LEU A 19 3.66 -8.54 0.44
CA LEU A 19 4.97 -8.32 1.04
C LEU A 19 5.12 -9.04 2.37
N ASP A 20 4.09 -9.03 3.20
CA ASP A 20 4.11 -9.76 4.48
C ASP A 20 4.33 -11.27 4.23
N GLU A 21 3.59 -11.84 3.28
CA GLU A 21 3.69 -13.25 2.92
C GLU A 21 5.05 -13.59 2.30
N LEU A 22 5.54 -12.76 1.38
CA LEU A 22 6.83 -12.97 0.72
C LEU A 22 8.00 -12.83 1.70
N THR A 23 7.90 -11.91 2.65
CA THR A 23 8.89 -11.76 3.72
C THR A 23 8.98 -13.03 4.55
N ASP A 24 7.85 -13.62 4.90
CA ASP A 24 7.82 -14.91 5.64
C ASP A 24 8.43 -16.03 4.83
N ARG A 25 8.15 -16.10 3.53
CA ARG A 25 8.75 -17.11 2.65
C ARG A 25 10.28 -17.00 2.58
N VAL A 26 10.79 -15.77 2.50
CA VAL A 26 12.25 -15.53 2.52
C VAL A 26 12.85 -15.99 3.84
N ARG A 27 12.21 -15.67 4.96
CA ARG A 27 12.69 -16.10 6.29
C ARG A 27 12.75 -17.63 6.40
N ILE A 28 11.72 -18.32 5.94
CA ILE A 28 11.66 -19.79 5.96
C ILE A 28 12.76 -20.38 5.05
N ALA A 29 12.89 -19.85 3.83
CA ALA A 29 13.89 -20.31 2.88
C ALA A 29 15.32 -20.07 3.39
N GLN A 30 15.56 -18.92 4.02
CA GLN A 30 16.85 -18.58 4.63
C GLN A 30 17.20 -19.54 5.77
N TYR A 31 16.22 -19.86 6.62
CA TYR A 31 16.42 -20.83 7.69
C TYR A 31 16.83 -22.19 7.14
N ARG A 32 16.13 -22.67 6.12
CA ARG A 32 16.42 -23.98 5.49
C ARG A 32 17.78 -24.01 4.81
N MET A 33 18.13 -22.92 4.12
CA MET A 33 19.43 -22.80 3.45
C MET A 33 20.58 -22.76 4.45
N GLY A 34 20.36 -22.23 5.65
CA GLY A 34 21.39 -22.14 6.69
C GLY A 34 21.67 -23.43 7.44
N ARG A 35 20.92 -24.50 7.19
CA ARG A 35 21.16 -25.81 7.83
C ARG A 35 22.37 -26.51 7.22
N PRO A 36 23.12 -27.34 8.02
CA PRO A 36 24.30 -28.03 7.52
C PRO A 36 24.04 -28.96 6.32
N ALA A 37 22.81 -29.52 6.22
CA ALA A 37 22.41 -30.42 5.16
C ALA A 37 21.59 -29.76 4.08
N ALA A 38 21.73 -28.44 3.91
CA ALA A 38 20.98 -27.68 2.90
C ALA A 38 21.24 -28.25 1.50
N SER A 39 20.14 -28.41 0.74
CA SER A 39 20.15 -28.93 -0.62
C SER A 39 20.24 -27.83 -1.67
N THR A 40 20.47 -28.23 -2.92
CA THR A 40 20.37 -27.31 -4.07
C THR A 40 18.95 -26.70 -4.17
N SER A 41 17.92 -27.53 -3.90
CA SER A 41 16.53 -27.04 -3.84
C SER A 41 16.33 -25.95 -2.81
N ASP A 42 16.95 -26.09 -1.63
CA ASP A 42 16.85 -25.07 -0.58
C ASP A 42 17.44 -23.74 -1.04
N ARG A 43 18.57 -23.79 -1.75
CA ARG A 43 19.21 -22.60 -2.31
C ARG A 43 18.37 -21.95 -3.39
N GLU A 44 17.82 -22.76 -4.30
CA GLU A 44 16.96 -22.26 -5.37
C GLU A 44 15.72 -21.57 -4.82
N ARG A 45 15.08 -22.15 -3.79
CA ARG A 45 13.91 -21.54 -3.14
C ARG A 45 14.26 -20.22 -2.49
N PHE A 46 15.42 -20.10 -1.89
CA PHE A 46 15.87 -18.84 -1.32
C PHE A 46 16.07 -17.78 -2.40
N GLU A 47 16.70 -18.11 -3.50
CA GLU A 47 16.93 -17.21 -4.62
C GLU A 47 15.60 -16.75 -5.24
N GLU A 48 14.67 -17.69 -5.48
CA GLU A 48 13.34 -17.40 -6.01
C GLU A 48 12.52 -16.52 -5.08
N SER A 49 12.52 -16.82 -3.78
CA SER A 49 11.79 -16.05 -2.77
C SER A 49 12.33 -14.64 -2.66
N THR A 50 13.64 -14.48 -2.68
CA THR A 50 14.30 -13.17 -2.61
C THR A 50 13.98 -12.34 -3.85
N ALA A 51 14.00 -12.95 -5.03
CA ALA A 51 13.67 -12.26 -6.28
C ALA A 51 12.19 -11.82 -6.30
N ALA A 52 11.29 -12.68 -5.83
CA ALA A 52 9.87 -12.35 -5.74
C ALA A 52 9.60 -11.20 -4.77
N LEU A 53 10.26 -11.20 -3.61
CA LEU A 53 10.15 -10.10 -2.64
C LEU A 53 10.65 -8.78 -3.23
N ARG A 54 11.79 -8.81 -3.88
CA ARG A 54 12.37 -7.61 -4.52
C ARG A 54 11.47 -7.06 -5.61
N GLY A 55 10.89 -7.92 -6.44
CA GLY A 55 9.95 -7.53 -7.48
C GLY A 55 8.70 -6.85 -6.91
N ALA A 56 8.14 -7.41 -5.83
CA ALA A 56 6.98 -6.82 -5.16
C ALA A 56 7.31 -5.47 -4.50
N GLU A 57 8.50 -5.34 -3.92
CA GLU A 57 8.96 -4.07 -3.37
C GLU A 57 9.08 -2.99 -4.46
N ASP A 58 9.65 -3.34 -5.60
CA ASP A 58 9.78 -2.43 -6.74
C ASP A 58 8.42 -1.99 -7.27
N ASP A 59 7.47 -2.92 -7.38
CA ASP A 59 6.10 -2.63 -7.81
C ASP A 59 5.39 -1.70 -6.82
N LEU A 60 5.60 -1.91 -5.53
CA LEU A 60 5.04 -1.03 -4.50
C LEU A 60 5.60 0.38 -4.61
N VAL A 61 6.90 0.53 -4.78
CA VAL A 61 7.54 1.84 -4.96
C VAL A 61 6.94 2.58 -6.17
N ALA A 62 6.75 1.88 -7.29
CA ALA A 62 6.16 2.46 -8.49
C ALA A 62 4.71 2.91 -8.27
N ALA A 63 3.91 2.08 -7.59
CA ALA A 63 2.52 2.41 -7.29
C ALA A 63 2.40 3.60 -6.33
N LEU A 64 3.26 3.67 -5.30
CA LEU A 64 3.31 4.81 -4.38
C LEU A 64 3.68 6.10 -5.11
N ALA A 65 4.65 6.05 -6.02
CA ALA A 65 5.01 7.20 -6.84
C ALA A 65 3.84 7.67 -7.69
N GLY A 66 3.07 6.75 -8.25
CA GLY A 66 1.87 7.07 -9.04
C GLY A 66 0.80 7.80 -8.23
N VAL A 67 0.59 7.40 -6.99
CA VAL A 67 -0.35 8.08 -6.07
C VAL A 67 0.16 9.48 -5.74
N GLU A 68 1.44 9.62 -5.44
CA GLU A 68 2.04 10.91 -5.13
C GLU A 68 1.92 11.90 -6.30
N GLU A 69 2.13 11.44 -7.53
CA GLU A 69 1.97 12.25 -8.74
C GLU A 69 0.57 12.80 -8.90
N LEU A 70 -0.45 12.10 -8.40
CA LEU A 70 -1.84 12.55 -8.42
C LEU A 70 -2.15 13.60 -7.34
N GLY A 71 -1.19 13.93 -6.48
CA GLY A 71 -1.39 14.89 -5.39
C GLY A 71 -2.21 14.35 -4.23
N VAL A 72 -2.28 13.04 -4.11
CA VAL A 72 -3.06 12.33 -3.08
C VAL A 72 -2.11 11.83 -2.00
N GLN A 73 -2.52 11.94 -0.74
CA GLN A 73 -1.77 11.39 0.39
C GLN A 73 -2.33 10.03 0.80
N LEU A 74 -1.50 9.01 0.68
CA LEU A 74 -1.85 7.68 1.19
C LEU A 74 -1.56 7.65 2.69
N LYS A 75 -2.60 7.46 3.50
CA LYS A 75 -2.51 7.45 4.96
C LYS A 75 -2.33 6.06 5.52
N ASP A 76 -2.95 5.06 4.91
CA ASP A 76 -2.87 3.67 5.36
C ASP A 76 -2.85 2.74 4.14
N PRO A 77 -1.68 2.12 3.84
CA PRO A 77 -1.58 1.19 2.72
C PRO A 77 -2.30 -0.14 2.96
N ARG A 78 -2.64 -0.48 4.20
CA ARG A 78 -3.32 -1.74 4.49
C ARG A 78 -4.82 -1.66 4.21
N THR A 79 -5.42 -0.50 4.47
CA THR A 79 -6.87 -0.29 4.27
C THR A 79 -7.17 0.53 3.02
N GLY A 80 -6.18 1.19 2.44
CA GLY A 80 -6.37 2.04 1.27
C GLY A 80 -7.00 3.39 1.62
N LEU A 81 -6.63 3.96 2.76
CA LEU A 81 -7.11 5.26 3.21
C LEU A 81 -6.28 6.37 2.58
N VAL A 82 -6.93 7.32 1.91
CA VAL A 82 -6.28 8.46 1.27
C VAL A 82 -6.97 9.78 1.61
N ASP A 83 -6.19 10.86 1.58
CA ASP A 83 -6.68 12.22 1.77
C ASP A 83 -6.30 13.09 0.57
N PHE A 84 -7.20 14.01 0.21
CA PHE A 84 -7.03 15.00 -0.84
C PHE A 84 -7.22 16.39 -0.27
N LEU A 85 -6.34 17.33 -0.62
CA LEU A 85 -6.58 18.73 -0.28
C LEU A 85 -7.71 19.31 -1.13
N SER A 86 -8.61 20.08 -0.50
CA SER A 86 -9.70 20.78 -1.16
C SER A 86 -10.13 21.98 -0.33
N TYR A 87 -10.99 22.82 -0.91
CA TYR A 87 -11.59 23.94 -0.22
C TYR A 87 -13.06 23.67 0.05
N ARG A 88 -13.52 24.02 1.26
CA ARG A 88 -14.90 23.93 1.66
C ARG A 88 -15.28 25.23 2.36
N ASN A 89 -16.19 26.01 1.76
CA ASN A 89 -16.59 27.32 2.27
C ASN A 89 -15.40 28.25 2.53
N GLY A 90 -14.41 28.25 1.62
CA GLY A 90 -13.23 29.08 1.72
C GLY A 90 -12.14 28.56 2.67
N GLU A 91 -12.38 27.46 3.36
CA GLU A 91 -11.42 26.83 4.27
C GLU A 91 -10.73 25.64 3.59
N LEU A 92 -9.42 25.52 3.77
CA LEU A 92 -8.67 24.38 3.27
C LEU A 92 -8.92 23.18 4.18
N VAL A 93 -9.41 22.10 3.59
CA VAL A 93 -9.75 20.85 4.28
C VAL A 93 -9.18 19.66 3.53
N GLU A 94 -9.28 18.49 4.13
CA GLU A 94 -8.92 17.23 3.48
C GLU A 94 -10.19 16.43 3.19
N LEU A 95 -10.36 16.04 1.92
CA LEU A 95 -11.36 15.05 1.54
C LEU A 95 -10.79 13.68 1.84
N CYS A 96 -11.62 12.80 2.39
CA CYS A 96 -11.19 11.49 2.86
C CYS A 96 -11.93 10.39 2.09
N TRP A 97 -11.16 9.45 1.55
CA TRP A 97 -11.69 8.30 0.85
C TRP A 97 -10.95 7.04 1.26
N GLN A 98 -11.68 5.95 1.42
CA GLN A 98 -11.11 4.64 1.73
C GLN A 98 -11.51 3.66 0.64
N LEU A 99 -10.60 2.76 0.27
CA LEU A 99 -10.86 1.71 -0.70
C LEU A 99 -12.11 0.91 -0.30
N GLY A 100 -13.04 0.77 -1.23
CA GLY A 100 -14.34 0.15 -1.00
C GLY A 100 -15.48 1.15 -0.96
N GLU A 101 -15.20 2.43 -0.75
CA GLU A 101 -16.23 3.48 -0.83
C GLU A 101 -16.49 3.83 -2.31
N ASP A 102 -17.75 4.00 -2.68
CA ASP A 102 -18.14 4.25 -4.08
C ASP A 102 -17.67 5.62 -4.58
N ARG A 103 -17.63 6.59 -3.68
CA ARG A 103 -17.31 7.97 -4.00
C ARG A 103 -16.65 8.66 -2.82
N VAL A 104 -16.06 9.83 -3.07
CA VAL A 104 -15.56 10.69 -2.00
C VAL A 104 -16.76 11.38 -1.35
N ALA A 105 -17.12 10.97 -0.14
CA ALA A 105 -18.32 11.41 0.56
C ALA A 105 -18.03 12.00 1.95
N HIS A 106 -16.77 12.13 2.32
CA HIS A 106 -16.36 12.59 3.66
C HIS A 106 -15.22 13.59 3.58
N TRP A 107 -15.15 14.43 4.59
CA TRP A 107 -14.09 15.40 4.77
C TRP A 107 -13.71 15.50 6.24
N HIS A 108 -12.52 16.02 6.52
CA HIS A 108 -12.11 16.40 7.87
C HIS A 108 -11.21 17.62 7.80
N ARG A 109 -11.02 18.29 8.92
CA ARG A 109 -10.06 19.38 9.00
C ARG A 109 -8.64 18.84 8.93
N ILE A 110 -7.73 19.68 8.49
CA ILE A 110 -6.32 19.31 8.41
C ILE A 110 -5.85 18.91 9.82
N GLY A 111 -5.26 17.70 9.93
CA GLY A 111 -4.76 17.17 11.19
C GLY A 111 -5.75 16.33 12.00
N GLU A 112 -7.04 16.34 11.70
CA GLU A 112 -8.03 15.52 12.42
C GLU A 112 -7.95 14.03 12.05
N GLY A 113 -7.68 13.72 10.80
CA GLY A 113 -7.61 12.36 10.29
C GLY A 113 -8.97 11.64 10.25
N PHE A 114 -8.93 10.33 10.02
CA PHE A 114 -10.12 9.49 9.84
C PHE A 114 -11.15 9.62 10.98
N PRO A 115 -10.77 9.63 12.27
CA PRO A 115 -11.76 9.75 13.35
C PRO A 115 -12.57 11.04 13.32
N GLY A 116 -12.05 12.10 12.72
CA GLY A 116 -12.73 13.39 12.62
C GLY A 116 -13.53 13.56 11.34
N ARG A 117 -13.66 12.53 10.50
CA ARG A 117 -14.34 12.66 9.20
C ARG A 117 -15.83 12.89 9.36
N LYS A 118 -16.35 13.76 8.50
CA LYS A 118 -17.74 14.19 8.48
C LYS A 118 -18.32 13.99 7.08
N PRO A 119 -19.63 13.75 6.93
CA PRO A 119 -20.27 13.67 5.62
C PRO A 119 -20.15 14.99 4.85
N LEU A 120 -19.95 14.88 3.55
CA LEU A 120 -19.99 16.04 2.64
C LEU A 120 -21.45 16.58 2.47
#